data_f324c535fb83baf01594fe8b5716d6f1
#
_entry.id   f324c535fb83baf01594fe8b5716d6f1
#
_cell.length_a   1.000
_cell.length_b   1.000
_cell.length_c   1.000
_cell.angle_alpha   90.00
_cell.angle_beta   90.00
_cell.angle_gamma   90.00
#
_symmetry.space_group_name_H-M   'P 1'
#
loop_
_entity.id
_entity.type
_entity.pdbx_description
1 polymer ?
#
loop_
_entity_poly.entity_id
_entity_poly.type
_entity_poly.pdbx_seq_one_letter_code
_entity_poly.pdbx_strand_id
1 'polypeptide(L)'
;MRRGSRGSRGGRGSRGGRGGRERYEGQIAGVGTTSGTRIVVGRWLRTPLGPFADAMVERADGHRVLLAPDAAVRNVIESTYVFDEVRLEPVEVQVVQGGDPSAGQDRGASWVLTSPSLRLTFGVGRRRPLGLLLRAVPPPLATSTTWATLIDPLAARVMDGVHTRGTAREGRREWYGATDLHGLTSAAGSFDGSDLGRLAPVEPPCRFGFSSTPREPGVTTVVTTIETL
;
A
#
# COMPACT_ATOMS: atom_id res chain seq x y z
N MET A 1 -66.49 -2.81 31.32
CA MET A 1 -65.19 -3.47 31.39
C MET A 1 -64.28 -2.85 30.36
N ARG A 2 -63.35 -1.96 30.76
CA ARG A 2 -62.43 -1.27 29.89
C ARG A 2 -61.01 -1.84 30.12
N ARG A 3 -60.38 -2.39 29.08
CA ARG A 3 -58.95 -2.74 29.10
C ARG A 3 -58.17 -1.76 28.28
N GLY A 4 -57.30 -1.02 28.93
CA GLY A 4 -56.36 -0.11 28.34
C GLY A 4 -55.18 -0.84 27.73
N SER A 5 -54.81 -0.50 26.50
CA SER A 5 -53.58 -0.93 25.86
C SER A 5 -52.45 0.08 26.15
N ARG A 6 -51.40 -0.37 26.77
CA ARG A 6 -50.17 0.38 27.00
C ARG A 6 -49.31 0.31 25.73
N GLY A 7 -49.10 1.45 25.07
CA GLY A 7 -48.16 1.60 23.99
C GLY A 7 -46.75 1.59 24.54
N SER A 8 -45.94 0.64 24.06
CA SER A 8 -44.47 0.58 24.26
C SER A 8 -43.77 1.50 23.26
N ARG A 9 -43.23 2.58 23.76
CA ARG A 9 -42.30 3.41 23.01
C ARG A 9 -40.90 2.81 23.15
N GLY A 10 -40.48 2.02 22.16
CA GLY A 10 -39.10 1.60 21.98
C GLY A 10 -38.31 2.64 21.21
N GLY A 11 -37.69 3.58 21.93
CA GLY A 11 -36.69 4.49 21.34
C GLY A 11 -35.43 3.69 21.06
N ARG A 12 -35.17 3.35 19.79
CA ARG A 12 -33.83 2.93 19.34
C ARG A 12 -32.98 4.16 19.20
N GLY A 13 -32.18 4.43 20.23
CA GLY A 13 -31.09 5.40 20.15
C GLY A 13 -30.12 4.96 19.05
N SER A 14 -30.00 5.77 18.03
CA SER A 14 -28.91 5.76 17.07
C SER A 14 -27.60 5.88 17.86
N ARG A 15 -26.86 4.78 17.97
CA ARG A 15 -25.47 4.84 18.42
C ARG A 15 -24.68 5.53 17.33
N GLY A 16 -24.31 6.81 17.57
CA GLY A 16 -23.34 7.54 16.78
C GLY A 16 -22.08 6.68 16.63
N GLY A 17 -21.68 6.42 15.40
CA GLY A 17 -20.48 5.67 15.10
C GLY A 17 -19.27 6.37 15.71
N ARG A 18 -18.62 5.73 16.67
CA ARG A 18 -17.26 6.09 17.08
C ARG A 18 -16.38 5.88 15.86
N GLY A 19 -15.67 6.91 15.42
CA GLY A 19 -14.70 6.83 14.37
C GLY A 19 -13.76 5.64 14.62
N GLY A 20 -13.82 4.64 13.72
CA GLY A 20 -13.05 3.41 13.85
C GLY A 20 -11.63 3.64 13.33
N ARG A 21 -10.64 3.11 14.06
CA ARG A 21 -9.28 2.97 13.52
C ARG A 21 -9.14 1.59 12.91
N GLU A 22 -8.73 1.56 11.66
CA GLU A 22 -8.42 0.34 10.91
C GLU A 22 -6.93 0.26 10.69
N ARG A 23 -6.37 -0.95 10.78
CA ARG A 23 -4.94 -1.20 10.65
C ARG A 23 -4.68 -2.21 9.54
N TYR A 24 -3.78 -1.83 8.64
CA TYR A 24 -3.34 -2.63 7.50
C TYR A 24 -1.85 -2.88 7.64
N GLU A 25 -1.44 -4.14 7.81
CA GLU A 25 -0.05 -4.54 7.97
C GLU A 25 0.40 -5.31 6.73
N GLY A 26 1.49 -4.87 6.11
CA GLY A 26 1.96 -5.49 4.88
C GLY A 26 3.23 -4.88 4.35
N GLN A 27 3.40 -5.01 3.06
CA GLN A 27 4.56 -4.54 2.32
C GLN A 27 4.08 -3.82 1.06
N ILE A 28 4.75 -2.74 0.71
CA ILE A 28 4.50 -1.97 -0.51
C ILE A 28 5.78 -1.97 -1.33
N ALA A 29 5.69 -2.42 -2.59
CA ALA A 29 6.78 -2.36 -3.55
C ALA A 29 6.54 -1.25 -4.57
N GLY A 30 7.52 -0.35 -4.75
CA GLY A 30 7.55 0.61 -5.84
C GLY A 30 8.50 0.13 -6.93
N VAL A 31 8.00 0.00 -8.16
CA VAL A 31 8.71 -0.54 -9.32
C VAL A 31 8.60 0.44 -10.48
N GLY A 32 9.72 1.02 -10.91
CA GLY A 32 9.82 1.71 -12.19
C GLY A 32 10.36 0.76 -13.26
N THR A 33 9.99 1.00 -14.49
CA THR A 33 10.38 0.15 -15.64
C THR A 33 10.88 0.97 -16.82
N THR A 34 11.69 0.34 -17.68
CA THR A 34 12.24 1.03 -18.87
C THR A 34 11.19 1.33 -19.93
N SER A 35 9.99 0.74 -19.87
CA SER A 35 8.84 1.14 -20.69
C SER A 35 8.22 2.47 -20.26
N GLY A 36 8.67 3.04 -19.11
CA GLY A 36 8.06 4.21 -18.49
C GLY A 36 6.84 3.92 -17.63
N THR A 37 6.40 2.65 -17.56
CA THR A 37 5.33 2.23 -16.65
C THR A 37 5.86 2.14 -15.23
N ARG A 38 5.11 2.70 -14.28
CA ARG A 38 5.42 2.68 -12.84
C ARG A 38 4.34 1.92 -12.11
N ILE A 39 4.75 1.04 -11.20
CA ILE A 39 3.86 0.10 -10.56
C ILE A 39 4.07 0.17 -9.05
N VAL A 40 2.99 0.25 -8.30
CA VAL A 40 2.99 0.11 -6.84
C VAL A 40 2.20 -1.15 -6.51
N VAL A 41 2.86 -2.10 -5.86
CA VAL A 41 2.27 -3.38 -5.46
C VAL A 41 2.06 -3.39 -3.96
N GLY A 42 0.82 -3.55 -3.53
CA GLY A 42 0.44 -3.81 -2.14
C GLY A 42 0.36 -5.32 -1.87
N ARG A 43 1.05 -5.78 -0.83
CA ARG A 43 0.92 -7.13 -0.29
C ARG A 43 0.54 -7.03 1.18
N TRP A 44 -0.73 -7.23 1.46
CA TRP A 44 -1.31 -7.01 2.79
C TRP A 44 -1.53 -8.33 3.49
N LEU A 45 -0.93 -8.50 4.66
CA LEU A 45 -0.88 -9.76 5.40
C LEU A 45 -1.94 -9.81 6.49
N ARG A 46 -2.22 -8.68 7.14
CA ARG A 46 -3.22 -8.54 8.19
C ARG A 46 -3.99 -7.23 7.99
N THR A 47 -5.28 -7.36 7.72
CA THR A 47 -6.19 -6.24 7.52
C THR A 47 -7.60 -6.59 8.02
N PRO A 48 -8.48 -5.61 8.20
CA PRO A 48 -9.90 -5.87 8.48
C PRO A 48 -10.62 -6.69 7.39
N LEU A 49 -10.07 -6.69 6.15
CA LEU A 49 -10.63 -7.41 5.00
C LEU A 49 -10.02 -8.81 4.82
N GLY A 50 -9.11 -9.24 5.74
CA GLY A 50 -8.27 -10.41 5.54
C GLY A 50 -7.02 -10.08 4.70
N PRO A 51 -6.19 -11.10 4.35
CA PRO A 51 -5.03 -10.90 3.49
C PRO A 51 -5.45 -10.67 2.04
N PHE A 52 -4.82 -9.70 1.37
CA PHE A 52 -5.01 -9.44 -0.06
C PHE A 52 -3.77 -8.85 -0.71
N ALA A 53 -3.76 -8.80 -2.04
CA ALA A 53 -2.82 -8.01 -2.80
C ALA A 53 -3.55 -7.09 -3.79
N ASP A 54 -2.92 -5.98 -4.15
CA ASP A 54 -3.38 -5.04 -5.16
C ASP A 54 -2.20 -4.52 -5.98
N ALA A 55 -2.50 -3.93 -7.12
CA ALA A 55 -1.51 -3.22 -7.90
C ALA A 55 -2.08 -1.92 -8.47
N MET A 56 -1.32 -0.84 -8.31
CA MET A 56 -1.59 0.45 -8.94
C MET A 56 -0.59 0.65 -10.06
N VAL A 57 -1.07 0.82 -11.28
CA VAL A 57 -0.23 0.97 -12.49
C VAL A 57 -0.41 2.35 -13.07
N GLU A 58 0.66 3.09 -13.23
CA GLU A 58 0.67 4.34 -13.98
C GLU A 58 1.48 4.11 -15.26
N ARG A 59 0.80 4.17 -16.41
CA ARG A 59 1.42 4.02 -17.74
C ARG A 59 2.33 5.19 -18.06
N ALA A 60 3.15 5.04 -19.10
CA ALA A 60 4.04 6.11 -19.58
C ALA A 60 3.27 7.38 -19.99
N ASP A 61 2.07 7.24 -20.52
CA ASP A 61 1.16 8.34 -20.88
C ASP A 61 0.47 9.00 -19.68
N GLY A 62 0.66 8.43 -18.48
CA GLY A 62 0.07 8.91 -17.22
C GLY A 62 -1.30 8.34 -16.89
N HIS A 63 -1.85 7.41 -17.70
CA HIS A 63 -3.10 6.72 -17.38
C HIS A 63 -2.91 5.79 -16.18
N ARG A 64 -3.78 5.91 -15.18
CA ARG A 64 -3.68 5.24 -13.87
C ARG A 64 -4.72 4.15 -13.75
N VAL A 65 -4.26 2.93 -13.52
CA VAL A 65 -5.12 1.74 -13.40
C VAL A 65 -4.96 1.13 -12.02
N LEU A 66 -6.08 0.84 -11.36
CA LEU A 66 -6.11 0.01 -10.16
C LEU A 66 -6.50 -1.42 -10.53
N LEU A 67 -5.70 -2.38 -10.09
CA LEU A 67 -6.04 -3.80 -10.08
C LEU A 67 -6.39 -4.20 -8.64
N ALA A 68 -7.62 -4.57 -8.37
CA ALA A 68 -8.11 -4.94 -7.04
C ALA A 68 -8.83 -6.28 -7.09
N PRO A 69 -8.62 -7.17 -6.07
CA PRO A 69 -9.21 -8.52 -6.08
C PRO A 69 -10.73 -8.51 -5.93
N ASP A 70 -11.29 -7.49 -5.29
CA ASP A 70 -12.72 -7.36 -5.07
C ASP A 70 -13.15 -5.90 -4.82
N ALA A 71 -14.46 -5.69 -4.69
CA ALA A 71 -15.04 -4.37 -4.49
C ALA A 71 -14.74 -3.77 -3.09
N ALA A 72 -14.50 -4.59 -2.06
CA ALA A 72 -14.19 -4.08 -0.72
C ALA A 72 -12.77 -3.48 -0.70
N VAL A 73 -11.80 -4.18 -1.28
CA VAL A 73 -10.43 -3.70 -1.45
C VAL A 73 -10.41 -2.45 -2.34
N ARG A 74 -11.11 -2.48 -3.50
CA ARG A 74 -11.26 -1.31 -4.36
C ARG A 74 -11.74 -0.08 -3.56
N ASN A 75 -12.82 -0.21 -2.80
CA ASN A 75 -13.41 0.90 -2.06
C ASN A 75 -12.44 1.52 -1.04
N VAL A 76 -11.65 0.68 -0.36
CA VAL A 76 -10.61 1.15 0.57
C VAL A 76 -9.54 1.94 -0.18
N ILE A 77 -9.04 1.44 -1.31
CA ILE A 77 -7.97 2.09 -2.07
C ILE A 77 -8.46 3.37 -2.74
N GLU A 78 -9.63 3.37 -3.38
CA GLU A 78 -10.24 4.55 -4.01
C GLU A 78 -10.65 5.64 -3.01
N SER A 79 -10.80 5.29 -1.72
CA SER A 79 -11.04 6.30 -0.68
C SER A 79 -9.85 7.23 -0.48
N THR A 80 -8.65 6.81 -0.87
CA THR A 80 -7.38 7.55 -0.70
C THR A 80 -6.78 7.98 -2.03
N TYR A 81 -6.85 7.13 -3.06
CA TYR A 81 -6.16 7.30 -4.33
C TYR A 81 -7.12 7.54 -5.49
N VAL A 82 -6.58 8.07 -6.58
CA VAL A 82 -7.36 8.44 -7.78
C VAL A 82 -6.86 7.64 -8.97
N PHE A 83 -7.78 6.99 -9.67
CA PHE A 83 -7.51 6.20 -10.86
C PHE A 83 -8.38 6.68 -12.03
N ASP A 84 -7.90 6.45 -13.24
CA ASP A 84 -8.64 6.69 -14.46
C ASP A 84 -9.41 5.42 -14.88
N GLU A 85 -8.93 4.27 -14.43
CA GLU A 85 -9.52 2.96 -14.67
C GLU A 85 -9.40 2.05 -13.44
N VAL A 86 -10.42 1.24 -13.17
CA VAL A 86 -10.39 0.22 -12.10
C VAL A 86 -10.81 -1.12 -12.66
N ARG A 87 -10.00 -2.14 -12.41
CA ARG A 87 -10.26 -3.53 -12.79
C ARG A 87 -10.43 -4.40 -11.55
N LEU A 88 -11.57 -5.07 -11.47
CA LEU A 88 -11.78 -6.09 -10.45
C LEU A 88 -11.31 -7.43 -11.01
N GLU A 89 -10.13 -7.83 -10.60
CA GLU A 89 -9.49 -9.06 -11.06
C GLU A 89 -8.61 -9.66 -9.97
N PRO A 90 -8.39 -10.98 -9.95
CA PRO A 90 -7.49 -11.62 -9.00
C PRO A 90 -6.09 -11.00 -9.08
N VAL A 91 -5.52 -10.64 -7.94
CA VAL A 91 -4.13 -10.20 -7.82
C VAL A 91 -3.45 -11.08 -6.79
N GLU A 92 -2.49 -11.87 -7.24
CA GLU A 92 -1.75 -12.80 -6.39
C GLU A 92 -0.29 -12.41 -6.32
N VAL A 93 0.28 -12.41 -5.13
CA VAL A 93 1.71 -12.17 -4.91
C VAL A 93 2.32 -13.35 -4.18
N GLN A 94 3.22 -14.04 -4.85
CA GLN A 94 4.03 -15.12 -4.28
C GLN A 94 5.43 -14.61 -4.00
N VAL A 95 5.96 -14.93 -2.82
CA VAL A 95 7.34 -14.62 -2.43
C VAL A 95 8.13 -15.91 -2.46
N VAL A 96 9.05 -16.01 -3.43
CA VAL A 96 9.95 -17.14 -3.58
C VAL A 96 11.26 -16.78 -2.90
N GLN A 97 11.62 -17.54 -1.86
CA GLN A 97 12.87 -17.31 -1.13
C GLN A 97 14.06 -17.73 -1.99
N GLY A 98 14.99 -16.83 -2.19
CA GLY A 98 16.29 -17.11 -2.82
C GLY A 98 17.32 -17.40 -1.75
N GLY A 99 17.84 -18.53 -1.76
CA GLY A 99 18.98 -19.26 -1.28
C GLY A 99 19.88 -18.83 -0.13
N ASP A 100 19.64 -17.94 0.81
CA ASP A 100 20.39 -17.85 2.06
C ASP A 100 19.50 -17.42 3.23
N PRO A 101 19.09 -18.37 4.10
CA PRO A 101 18.27 -18.09 5.27
C PRO A 101 18.91 -17.11 6.27
N SER A 102 20.24 -16.98 6.28
CA SER A 102 20.98 -16.10 7.20
C SER A 102 20.93 -14.62 6.79
N ALA A 103 20.52 -14.35 5.56
CA ALA A 103 20.58 -13.00 4.96
C ALA A 103 19.40 -12.06 5.31
N GLY A 104 18.47 -12.50 6.15
CA GLY A 104 17.26 -11.77 6.50
C GLY A 104 16.07 -12.14 5.59
N GLN A 105 14.85 -11.96 6.08
CA GLN A 105 13.63 -12.58 5.57
C GLN A 105 13.30 -12.28 4.08
N ASP A 106 13.74 -11.16 3.53
CA ASP A 106 13.46 -10.74 2.15
C ASP A 106 14.72 -10.57 1.28
N ARG A 107 15.91 -10.89 1.82
CA ARG A 107 17.16 -10.73 1.07
C ARG A 107 17.36 -11.90 0.10
N GLY A 108 17.40 -11.57 -1.20
CA GLY A 108 17.48 -12.56 -2.27
C GLY A 108 16.15 -13.23 -2.60
N ALA A 109 15.04 -12.79 -2.02
CA ALA A 109 13.70 -13.22 -2.40
C ALA A 109 13.31 -12.62 -3.75
N SER A 110 12.46 -13.33 -4.49
CA SER A 110 11.78 -12.81 -5.66
C SER A 110 10.28 -12.74 -5.39
N TRP A 111 9.66 -11.66 -5.82
CA TRP A 111 8.22 -11.54 -5.82
C TRP A 111 7.69 -11.84 -7.22
N VAL A 112 6.68 -12.67 -7.28
CA VAL A 112 5.96 -13.01 -8.52
C VAL A 112 4.52 -12.55 -8.33
N LEU A 113 4.13 -11.51 -9.05
CA LEU A 113 2.77 -11.02 -9.11
C LEU A 113 2.10 -11.56 -10.37
N THR A 114 0.91 -12.11 -10.21
CA THR A 114 0.09 -12.64 -11.29
C THR A 114 -1.33 -12.08 -11.20
N SER A 115 -1.78 -11.51 -12.32
CA SER A 115 -3.14 -11.03 -12.53
C SER A 115 -3.46 -11.18 -14.02
N PRO A 116 -4.71 -11.22 -14.46
CA PRO A 116 -5.07 -11.21 -15.88
C PRO A 116 -4.38 -10.13 -16.70
N SER A 117 -4.31 -8.90 -16.14
CA SER A 117 -3.72 -7.73 -16.82
C SER A 117 -2.23 -7.55 -16.57
N LEU A 118 -1.69 -8.04 -15.45
CA LEU A 118 -0.32 -7.78 -15.02
C LEU A 118 0.41 -9.06 -14.64
N ARG A 119 1.56 -9.28 -15.26
CA ARG A 119 2.56 -10.26 -14.82
C ARG A 119 3.82 -9.51 -14.49
N LEU A 120 4.30 -9.62 -13.25
CA LEU A 120 5.48 -8.89 -12.81
C LEU A 120 6.31 -9.76 -11.87
N THR A 121 7.58 -9.91 -12.19
CA THR A 121 8.56 -10.55 -11.30
C THR A 121 9.65 -9.55 -10.97
N PHE A 122 10.02 -9.43 -9.69
CA PHE A 122 11.13 -8.59 -9.28
C PHE A 122 11.93 -9.21 -8.13
N GLY A 123 13.25 -8.99 -8.16
CA GLY A 123 14.17 -9.44 -7.13
C GLY A 123 14.29 -8.42 -5.99
N VAL A 124 14.25 -8.90 -4.73
CA VAL A 124 14.46 -8.09 -3.53
C VAL A 124 15.94 -8.20 -3.13
N GLY A 125 16.60 -7.08 -3.05
CA GLY A 125 18.02 -6.99 -2.73
C GLY A 125 18.30 -6.66 -1.27
N ARG A 126 19.46 -5.99 -1.05
CA ARG A 126 19.92 -5.61 0.29
C ARG A 126 19.01 -4.57 0.94
N ARG A 127 18.92 -4.64 2.27
CA ARG A 127 18.33 -3.57 3.06
C ARG A 127 19.06 -2.26 2.81
N ARG A 128 18.30 -1.20 2.61
CA ARG A 128 18.83 0.15 2.44
C ARG A 128 19.29 0.73 3.79
N PRO A 129 20.22 1.70 3.81
CA PRO A 129 20.60 2.37 5.05
C PRO A 129 19.41 2.95 5.83
N LEU A 130 18.44 3.52 5.14
CA LEU A 130 17.18 3.99 5.74
C LEU A 130 16.40 2.83 6.40
N GLY A 131 16.39 1.64 5.81
CA GLY A 131 15.77 0.46 6.40
C GLY A 131 16.43 0.04 7.72
N LEU A 132 17.75 0.23 7.86
CA LEU A 132 18.46 0.01 9.13
C LEU A 132 18.01 1.02 10.19
N LEU A 133 17.86 2.29 9.83
CA LEU A 133 17.35 3.34 10.73
C LEU A 133 15.92 3.06 11.16
N LEU A 134 15.04 2.67 10.22
CA LEU A 134 13.65 2.33 10.52
C LEU A 134 13.54 1.17 11.51
N ARG A 135 14.37 0.15 11.37
CA ARG A 135 14.43 -0.98 12.31
C ARG A 135 14.95 -0.62 13.70
N ALA A 136 15.74 0.44 13.82
CA ALA A 136 16.22 0.92 15.13
C ALA A 136 15.11 1.59 15.94
N VAL A 137 14.00 1.99 15.28
CA VAL A 137 12.83 2.57 15.96
C VAL A 137 11.97 1.44 16.55
N PRO A 138 11.66 1.42 17.86
CA PRO A 138 10.79 0.41 18.44
C PRO A 138 9.45 0.32 17.71
N PRO A 139 8.94 -0.89 17.40
CA PRO A 139 7.70 -1.05 16.61
C PRO A 139 6.48 -0.29 17.12
N PRO A 140 6.20 -0.21 18.45
CA PRO A 140 5.07 0.56 18.96
C PRO A 140 5.19 2.06 18.65
N LEU A 141 6.42 2.58 18.58
CA LEU A 141 6.69 3.97 18.24
C LEU A 141 6.61 4.16 16.72
N ALA A 142 7.32 3.34 15.94
CA ALA A 142 7.37 3.41 14.48
C ALA A 142 5.97 3.37 13.82
N THR A 143 5.03 2.67 14.45
CA THR A 143 3.65 2.50 13.95
C THR A 143 2.64 3.43 14.63
N SER A 144 3.10 4.38 15.46
CA SER A 144 2.21 5.35 16.11
C SER A 144 1.89 6.53 15.16
N THR A 145 0.66 7.01 15.23
CA THR A 145 0.21 8.17 14.44
C THR A 145 0.96 9.46 14.81
N THR A 146 1.36 9.57 16.09
CA THR A 146 2.17 10.70 16.60
C THR A 146 3.55 10.71 15.97
N TRP A 147 4.22 9.55 15.91
CA TRP A 147 5.53 9.41 15.28
C TRP A 147 5.46 9.71 13.78
N ALA A 148 4.51 9.12 13.05
CA ALA A 148 4.30 9.39 11.64
C ALA A 148 4.10 10.88 11.35
N THR A 149 3.36 11.58 12.21
CA THR A 149 3.17 13.04 12.10
C THR A 149 4.47 13.82 12.35
N LEU A 150 5.30 13.36 13.28
CA LEU A 150 6.55 14.03 13.66
C LEU A 150 7.62 13.89 12.58
N ILE A 151 7.71 12.71 11.93
CA ILE A 151 8.74 12.44 10.92
C ILE A 151 8.34 12.85 9.50
N ASP A 152 7.07 13.18 9.25
CA ASP A 152 6.56 13.54 7.92
C ASP A 152 7.40 14.64 7.22
N PRO A 153 7.76 15.77 7.88
CA PRO A 153 8.59 16.79 7.25
C PRO A 153 9.99 16.30 6.89
N LEU A 154 10.52 15.34 7.66
CA LEU A 154 11.83 14.75 7.38
C LEU A 154 11.74 13.76 6.22
N ALA A 155 10.70 12.91 6.20
CA ALA A 155 10.45 11.97 5.11
C ALA A 155 10.30 12.69 3.78
N ALA A 156 9.52 13.77 3.74
CA ALA A 156 9.30 14.59 2.55
C ALA A 156 10.58 15.27 2.03
N ARG A 157 11.57 15.55 2.92
CA ARG A 157 12.86 16.14 2.51
C ARG A 157 13.88 15.12 2.05
N VAL A 158 13.83 13.90 2.57
CA VAL A 158 14.79 12.83 2.28
C VAL A 158 14.35 12.01 1.06
N MET A 159 13.05 11.95 0.81
CA MET A 159 12.47 11.17 -0.28
C MET A 159 11.41 12.02 -1.01
N ASP A 160 11.78 12.52 -2.20
CA ASP A 160 10.88 13.34 -3.01
C ASP A 160 9.52 12.66 -3.24
N GLY A 161 8.44 13.38 -2.88
CA GLY A 161 7.08 12.90 -3.08
C GLY A 161 6.57 11.87 -2.08
N VAL A 162 7.37 11.46 -1.08
CA VAL A 162 6.95 10.53 -0.02
C VAL A 162 6.44 11.29 1.19
N HIS A 163 5.18 11.04 1.54
CA HIS A 163 4.54 11.57 2.74
C HIS A 163 4.11 10.43 3.66
N THR A 164 4.34 10.59 4.96
CA THR A 164 3.93 9.61 5.98
C THR A 164 2.55 9.88 6.55
N ARG A 165 1.94 11.01 6.17
CA ARG A 165 0.60 11.43 6.56
C ARG A 165 -0.11 12.10 5.39
N GLY A 166 -1.39 11.79 5.21
CA GLY A 166 -2.25 12.45 4.22
C GLY A 166 -3.71 12.48 4.66
N THR A 167 -4.46 13.37 4.03
CA THR A 167 -5.92 13.38 4.15
C THR A 167 -6.48 12.64 2.95
N ALA A 168 -7.11 11.51 3.20
CA ALA A 168 -7.91 10.78 2.21
C ALA A 168 -9.24 11.55 1.97
N ARG A 169 -9.95 11.16 0.93
CA ARG A 169 -11.28 11.71 0.64
C ARG A 169 -12.22 11.48 1.85
N GLU A 170 -13.22 12.35 2.02
CA GLU A 170 -14.31 12.20 3.00
C GLU A 170 -13.89 12.17 4.49
N GLY A 171 -12.91 12.99 4.89
CA GLY A 171 -12.58 13.14 6.31
C GLY A 171 -11.79 11.96 6.89
N ARG A 172 -11.24 11.06 6.06
CA ARG A 172 -10.32 10.01 6.49
C ARG A 172 -8.90 10.55 6.62
N ARG A 173 -8.20 10.10 7.66
CA ARG A 173 -6.78 10.35 7.84
C ARG A 173 -6.02 9.05 7.74
N GLU A 174 -4.90 9.08 7.02
CA GLU A 174 -4.00 7.94 6.88
C GLU A 174 -2.61 8.27 7.41
N TRP A 175 -2.01 7.29 8.06
CA TRP A 175 -0.64 7.33 8.54
C TRP A 175 0.10 6.08 8.11
N TYR A 176 1.31 6.27 7.60
CA TYR A 176 2.21 5.20 7.18
C TYR A 176 3.34 5.07 8.19
N GLY A 177 3.38 3.96 8.90
CA GLY A 177 4.48 3.56 9.77
C GLY A 177 5.40 2.59 9.01
N ALA A 178 6.45 3.11 8.37
CA ALA A 178 7.47 2.26 7.74
C ALA A 178 8.40 1.66 8.81
N THR A 179 8.68 0.36 8.71
CA THR A 179 9.52 -0.37 9.66
C THR A 179 10.74 -1.01 9.04
N ASP A 180 10.79 -1.17 7.72
CA ASP A 180 11.94 -1.69 6.98
C ASP A 180 11.90 -1.24 5.51
N LEU A 181 13.06 -1.25 4.84
CA LEU A 181 13.18 -0.89 3.42
C LEU A 181 14.30 -1.70 2.76
N HIS A 182 13.95 -2.40 1.68
CA HIS A 182 14.87 -3.13 0.81
C HIS A 182 14.85 -2.55 -0.59
N GLY A 183 16.01 -2.52 -1.26
CA GLY A 183 16.10 -2.15 -2.67
C GLY A 183 15.67 -3.32 -3.57
N LEU A 184 15.24 -3.01 -4.80
CA LEU A 184 15.04 -4.03 -5.84
C LEU A 184 16.33 -4.22 -6.65
N THR A 185 16.52 -5.42 -7.21
CA THR A 185 17.68 -5.78 -8.04
C THR A 185 17.34 -6.02 -9.50
N SER A 186 16.09 -6.38 -9.78
CA SER A 186 15.60 -6.66 -11.12
C SER A 186 14.09 -6.47 -11.19
N ALA A 187 13.57 -6.26 -12.39
CA ALA A 187 12.16 -6.37 -12.71
C ALA A 187 12.00 -6.84 -14.15
N ALA A 188 11.00 -7.68 -14.40
CA ALA A 188 10.59 -8.12 -15.72
C ALA A 188 9.10 -8.49 -15.69
N GLY A 189 8.40 -8.34 -16.80
CA GLY A 189 7.00 -8.69 -16.90
C GLY A 189 6.28 -7.98 -18.02
N SER A 190 4.94 -8.05 -18.01
CA SER A 190 4.09 -7.41 -18.99
C SER A 190 2.83 -6.83 -18.34
N PHE A 191 2.33 -5.74 -18.90
CA PHE A 191 1.05 -5.15 -18.59
C PHE A 191 0.20 -5.03 -19.87
N ASP A 192 -1.00 -5.57 -19.88
CA ASP A 192 -1.87 -5.66 -21.06
C ASP A 192 -1.15 -6.29 -22.27
N GLY A 193 -0.31 -7.30 -22.03
CA GLY A 193 0.48 -7.96 -23.06
C GLY A 193 1.72 -7.19 -23.54
N SER A 194 1.88 -5.92 -23.14
CA SER A 194 3.04 -5.10 -23.47
C SER A 194 4.20 -5.35 -22.51
N ASP A 195 5.41 -5.53 -23.04
CA ASP A 195 6.60 -5.73 -22.23
C ASP A 195 6.92 -4.50 -21.39
N LEU A 196 7.15 -4.69 -20.10
CA LEU A 196 7.57 -3.64 -19.16
C LEU A 196 9.05 -3.29 -19.27
N GLY A 197 9.84 -4.15 -19.91
CA GLY A 197 11.28 -4.02 -19.98
C GLY A 197 11.96 -4.35 -18.66
N ARG A 198 12.99 -3.56 -18.29
CA ARG A 198 13.83 -3.79 -17.12
C ARG A 198 13.53 -2.81 -16.00
N LEU A 199 14.02 -3.14 -14.79
CA LEU A 199 13.98 -2.24 -13.63
C LEU A 199 14.61 -0.88 -13.98
N ALA A 200 13.90 0.18 -13.62
CA ALA A 200 14.30 1.57 -13.75
C ALA A 200 13.85 2.37 -12.52
N PRO A 201 14.32 3.58 -12.30
CA PRO A 201 13.79 4.48 -11.29
C PRO A 201 12.28 4.71 -11.44
N VAL A 202 11.59 4.93 -10.32
CA VAL A 202 10.17 5.36 -10.32
C VAL A 202 10.16 6.86 -10.64
N GLU A 203 10.26 7.17 -11.92
CA GLU A 203 10.33 8.55 -12.41
C GLU A 203 9.57 8.71 -13.72
N PRO A 204 8.75 9.77 -13.86
CA PRO A 204 8.36 10.71 -12.79
C PRO A 204 7.68 9.99 -11.61
N PRO A 205 7.58 10.60 -10.42
CA PRO A 205 6.88 10.02 -9.27
C PRO A 205 5.43 9.63 -9.63
N CYS A 206 4.95 8.54 -9.04
CA CYS A 206 3.55 8.12 -9.23
C CYS A 206 2.57 9.18 -8.71
N ARG A 207 1.46 9.40 -9.42
CA ARG A 207 0.46 10.43 -9.13
C ARG A 207 -0.90 9.86 -8.74
N PHE A 208 -0.90 8.79 -7.94
CA PHE A 208 -2.15 8.19 -7.46
C PHE A 208 -2.83 9.02 -6.37
N GLY A 209 -2.08 9.70 -5.52
CA GLY A 209 -2.61 10.46 -4.39
C GLY A 209 -1.56 11.36 -3.72
N PHE A 210 -1.71 11.56 -2.41
CA PHE A 210 -0.89 12.48 -1.62
C PHE A 210 0.56 12.02 -1.41
N SER A 211 0.86 10.75 -1.63
CA SER A 211 2.19 10.17 -1.48
C SER A 211 2.56 9.32 -2.68
N SER A 212 3.84 9.32 -3.03
CA SER A 212 4.45 8.42 -4.01
C SER A 212 5.34 7.40 -3.31
N THR A 213 5.83 6.42 -4.06
CA THR A 213 6.95 5.59 -3.62
C THR A 213 8.28 6.34 -3.83
N PRO A 214 9.35 5.96 -3.09
CA PRO A 214 10.67 6.53 -3.35
C PRO A 214 11.07 6.38 -4.83
N ARG A 215 11.85 7.34 -5.34
CA ARG A 215 12.40 7.31 -6.71
C ARG A 215 13.18 6.02 -6.98
N GLU A 216 13.93 5.56 -5.99
CA GLU A 216 14.65 4.29 -6.08
C GLU A 216 13.73 3.11 -5.77
N PRO A 217 13.59 2.16 -6.73
CA PRO A 217 12.73 1.00 -6.54
C PRO A 217 13.05 0.21 -5.27
N GLY A 218 12.02 -0.16 -4.53
CA GLY A 218 12.20 -0.84 -3.23
C GLY A 218 10.93 -1.46 -2.70
N VAL A 219 11.11 -2.33 -1.69
CA VAL A 219 10.03 -2.91 -0.87
C VAL A 219 10.11 -2.31 0.52
N THR A 220 9.03 -1.69 0.96
CA THR A 220 8.87 -1.12 2.30
C THR A 220 7.91 -1.97 3.11
N THR A 221 8.32 -2.39 4.30
CA THR A 221 7.40 -3.00 5.28
C THR A 221 6.68 -1.87 6.01
N VAL A 222 5.35 -1.90 6.00
CA VAL A 222 4.53 -0.82 6.51
C VAL A 222 3.40 -1.29 7.40
N VAL A 223 2.97 -0.38 8.25
CA VAL A 223 1.68 -0.43 8.93
C VAL A 223 0.93 0.85 8.58
N THR A 224 -0.13 0.72 7.82
CA THR A 224 -1.04 1.82 7.51
C THR A 224 -2.16 1.85 8.54
N THR A 225 -2.40 3.01 9.12
CA THR A 225 -3.54 3.25 10.02
C THR A 225 -4.49 4.22 9.34
N ILE A 226 -5.75 3.83 9.21
CA ILE A 226 -6.83 4.65 8.65
C ILE A 226 -7.79 4.99 9.77
N GLU A 227 -8.10 6.28 9.95
CA GLU A 227 -9.09 6.78 10.91
C GLU A 227 -10.20 7.51 10.16
N THR A 228 -11.42 7.08 10.38
CA THR A 228 -12.63 7.77 9.89
C THR A 228 -13.07 8.79 10.94
N LEU A 229 -13.15 10.07 10.57
CA LEU A 229 -13.56 11.19 11.44
C LEU A 229 -15.08 11.29 11.54
#